data_f62212b6f801875ec1d84e805dd8708a
#
_entry.id   f62212b6f801875ec1d84e805dd8708a
#
_cell.length_a   1.000
_cell.length_b   1.000
_cell.length_c   1.000
_cell.angle_alpha   90.00
_cell.angle_beta   90.00
_cell.angle_gamma   90.00
#
_symmetry.space_group_name_H-M   'P 1'
#
loop_
_entity.id
_entity.type
_entity.pdbx_description
1 polymer ?
#
loop_
_entity_poly.entity_id
_entity_poly.type
_entity_poly.pdbx_seq_one_letter_code
_entity_poly.pdbx_strand_id
1 'polypeptide(L)'
;MGYETTINIMAVSTDKEEDLNLALNILAKTPVDVIYLVDSFGAFYPEQIERLCDKYLNIAAKYNKKIGIHAHNNQQLAFANTIEALSIGASYLDATVSGMGRGAGNCYMELLLSFLRNPRYNKDV
;
A
#
# COMPACT_ATOMS: atom_id res chain seq x y z
N MET A 1 -8.56 -20.16 -16.29
CA MET A 1 -7.49 -19.15 -16.32
C MET A 1 -7.48 -18.50 -14.94
N GLY A 2 -6.34 -18.52 -14.26
CA GLY A 2 -6.19 -17.83 -12.97
C GLY A 2 -5.77 -16.38 -13.22
N TYR A 3 -6.52 -15.43 -12.67
CA TYR A 3 -6.11 -14.04 -12.58
C TYR A 3 -5.58 -13.79 -11.16
N GLU A 4 -4.53 -12.98 -11.03
CA GLU A 4 -4.16 -12.41 -9.73
C GLU A 4 -5.17 -11.32 -9.39
N THR A 5 -5.73 -11.40 -8.19
CA THR A 5 -6.83 -10.52 -7.76
C THR A 5 -6.39 -9.65 -6.58
N THR A 6 -6.81 -8.39 -6.60
CA THR A 6 -6.49 -7.43 -5.55
C THR A 6 -7.75 -6.82 -4.95
N ILE A 7 -7.68 -6.40 -3.69
CA ILE A 7 -8.74 -5.64 -3.04
C ILE A 7 -8.17 -4.46 -2.28
N ASN A 8 -8.82 -3.31 -2.40
CA ASN A 8 -8.44 -2.07 -1.74
C ASN A 8 -9.33 -1.83 -0.53
N ILE A 9 -8.73 -1.66 0.65
CA ILE A 9 -9.44 -1.15 1.82
C ILE A 9 -9.26 0.37 1.83
N MET A 10 -10.35 1.07 1.55
CA MET A 10 -10.34 2.53 1.40
C MET A 10 -10.67 3.23 2.72
N ALA A 11 -10.31 4.52 2.80
CA ALA A 11 -10.63 5.42 3.92
C ALA A 11 -10.13 4.95 5.29
N VAL A 12 -9.07 4.17 5.33
CA VAL A 12 -8.52 3.57 6.57
C VAL A 12 -8.20 4.59 7.66
N SER A 13 -7.88 5.84 7.28
CA SER A 13 -7.61 6.92 8.22
C SER A 13 -8.84 7.38 9.05
N THR A 14 -10.04 7.02 8.60
CA THR A 14 -11.29 7.38 9.27
C THR A 14 -11.94 6.20 9.99
N ASP A 15 -11.45 4.99 9.76
CA ASP A 15 -12.03 3.79 10.34
C ASP A 15 -11.56 3.57 11.78
N LYS A 16 -12.43 2.94 12.56
CA LYS A 16 -12.03 2.44 13.88
C LYS A 16 -11.11 1.24 13.71
N GLU A 17 -10.15 1.11 14.60
CA GLU A 17 -9.17 0.02 14.56
C GLU A 17 -9.83 -1.37 14.61
N GLU A 18 -10.93 -1.50 15.36
CA GLU A 18 -11.70 -2.75 15.46
C GLU A 18 -12.33 -3.14 14.12
N ASP A 19 -12.92 -2.17 13.42
CA ASP A 19 -13.55 -2.38 12.11
C ASP A 19 -12.52 -2.78 11.05
N LEU A 20 -11.35 -2.13 11.06
CA LEU A 20 -10.24 -2.50 10.20
C LEU A 20 -9.75 -3.93 10.46
N ASN A 21 -9.59 -4.31 11.73
CA ASN A 21 -9.19 -5.66 12.10
C ASN A 21 -10.21 -6.70 11.63
N LEU A 22 -11.49 -6.42 11.78
CA LEU A 22 -12.56 -7.29 11.32
C LEU A 22 -12.52 -7.44 9.78
N ALA A 23 -12.43 -6.32 9.07
CA ALA A 23 -12.35 -6.30 7.61
C ALA A 23 -11.15 -7.12 7.09
N LEU A 24 -9.97 -6.90 7.64
CA LEU A 24 -8.75 -7.63 7.29
C LEU A 24 -8.90 -9.15 7.50
N ASN A 25 -9.47 -9.56 8.65
CA ASN A 25 -9.67 -10.97 8.94
C ASN A 25 -10.70 -11.63 8.01
N ILE A 26 -11.73 -10.90 7.58
CA ILE A 26 -12.70 -11.40 6.60
C ILE A 26 -12.04 -11.52 5.23
N LEU A 27 -11.39 -10.46 4.76
CA LEU A 27 -10.78 -10.40 3.43
C LEU A 27 -9.63 -11.41 3.27
N ALA A 28 -8.84 -11.63 4.30
CA ALA A 28 -7.76 -12.61 4.27
C ALA A 28 -8.25 -14.04 4.03
N LYS A 29 -9.50 -14.35 4.38
CA LYS A 29 -10.12 -15.66 4.14
C LYS A 29 -10.75 -15.81 2.75
N THR A 30 -10.83 -14.72 1.99
CA THR A 30 -11.35 -14.75 0.62
C THR A 30 -10.29 -15.22 -0.38
N PRO A 31 -10.64 -15.55 -1.63
CA PRO A 31 -9.66 -15.96 -2.63
C PRO A 31 -8.82 -14.84 -3.23
N VAL A 32 -8.89 -13.58 -2.72
CA VAL A 32 -8.02 -12.50 -3.20
C VAL A 32 -6.54 -12.81 -2.91
N ASP A 33 -5.66 -12.37 -3.77
CA ASP A 33 -4.22 -12.60 -3.66
C ASP A 33 -3.50 -11.48 -2.91
N VAL A 34 -3.94 -10.24 -3.12
CA VAL A 34 -3.29 -9.03 -2.58
C VAL A 34 -4.31 -8.13 -1.88
N ILE A 35 -3.99 -7.69 -0.67
CA ILE A 35 -4.79 -6.72 0.09
C ILE A 35 -4.04 -5.39 0.13
N TYR A 36 -4.66 -4.34 -0.40
CA TYR A 36 -4.07 -3.01 -0.46
C TYR A 36 -4.45 -2.15 0.74
N LEU A 37 -3.44 -1.56 1.36
CA LEU A 37 -3.58 -0.41 2.24
C LEU A 37 -3.73 0.85 1.39
N VAL A 38 -4.83 1.58 1.55
CA VAL A 38 -5.12 2.78 0.76
C VAL A 38 -5.14 4.01 1.64
N ASP A 39 -4.22 4.93 1.42
CA ASP A 39 -4.25 6.28 1.98
C ASP A 39 -5.14 7.18 1.11
N SER A 40 -6.46 7.00 1.23
CA SER A 40 -7.46 7.65 0.38
C SER A 40 -7.44 9.18 0.45
N PHE A 41 -7.01 9.74 1.57
CA PHE A 41 -6.98 11.18 1.83
C PHE A 41 -5.56 11.76 1.75
N GLY A 42 -4.53 10.94 1.51
CA GLY A 42 -3.15 11.36 1.52
C GLY A 42 -2.75 12.00 2.86
N ALA A 43 -3.26 11.46 3.95
CA ALA A 43 -3.19 12.04 5.29
C ALA A 43 -2.27 11.28 6.25
N PHE A 44 -1.76 10.12 5.85
CA PHE A 44 -0.85 9.34 6.69
C PHE A 44 0.57 9.88 6.69
N TYR A 45 1.20 9.82 7.84
CA TYR A 45 2.63 9.97 8.03
C TYR A 45 3.32 8.60 7.96
N PRO A 46 4.64 8.53 7.66
CA PRO A 46 5.37 7.27 7.54
C PRO A 46 5.21 6.33 8.74
N GLU A 47 5.22 6.85 9.98
CA GLU A 47 5.06 6.05 11.19
C GLU A 47 3.66 5.38 11.30
N GLN A 48 2.65 6.00 10.70
CA GLN A 48 1.32 5.40 10.62
C GLN A 48 1.28 4.29 9.56
N ILE A 49 1.97 4.49 8.43
CA ILE A 49 2.14 3.47 7.38
C ILE A 49 2.89 2.26 7.95
N GLU A 50 3.99 2.46 8.69
CA GLU A 50 4.71 1.40 9.38
C GLU A 50 3.76 0.52 10.19
N ARG A 51 3.03 1.13 11.13
CA ARG A 51 2.10 0.41 12.01
C ARG A 51 0.99 -0.32 11.26
N LEU A 52 0.45 0.31 10.20
CA LEU A 52 -0.62 -0.29 9.40
C LEU A 52 -0.09 -1.43 8.54
N CYS A 53 1.06 -1.27 7.89
CA CYS A 53 1.70 -2.32 7.11
C CYS A 53 2.02 -3.55 7.95
N ASP A 54 2.57 -3.38 9.15
CA ASP A 54 2.81 -4.48 10.08
C ASP A 54 1.51 -5.25 10.40
N LYS A 55 0.43 -4.52 10.65
CA LYS A 55 -0.89 -5.11 10.89
C LYS A 55 -1.37 -5.93 9.70
N TYR A 56 -1.31 -5.36 8.50
CA TYR A 56 -1.70 -6.02 7.25
C TYR A 56 -0.85 -7.27 7.00
N LEU A 57 0.47 -7.17 7.14
CA LEU A 57 1.41 -8.28 6.96
C LEU A 57 1.14 -9.42 7.94
N ASN A 58 0.93 -9.10 9.21
CA ASN A 58 0.66 -10.11 10.24
C ASN A 58 -0.60 -10.92 9.93
N ILE A 59 -1.62 -10.31 9.35
CA ILE A 59 -2.85 -11.01 8.95
C ILE A 59 -2.65 -11.72 7.61
N ALA A 60 -2.08 -11.04 6.62
CA ALA A 60 -1.87 -11.58 5.28
C ALA A 60 -0.98 -12.84 5.29
N ALA A 61 0.08 -12.85 6.08
CA ALA A 61 1.00 -13.99 6.20
C ALA A 61 0.31 -15.27 6.65
N LYS A 62 -0.68 -15.18 7.56
CA LYS A 62 -1.44 -16.35 8.04
C LYS A 62 -2.23 -17.07 6.94
N TYR A 63 -2.54 -16.36 5.86
CA TYR A 63 -3.35 -16.85 4.75
C TYR A 63 -2.60 -16.86 3.42
N ASN A 64 -1.27 -16.74 3.46
CA ASN A 64 -0.40 -16.69 2.28
C ASN A 64 -0.81 -15.61 1.27
N LYS A 65 -1.16 -14.42 1.78
CA LYS A 65 -1.51 -13.24 0.99
C LYS A 65 -0.34 -12.27 0.93
N LYS A 66 -0.35 -11.42 -0.09
CA LYS A 66 0.57 -10.28 -0.21
C LYS A 66 -0.15 -8.99 0.17
N ILE A 67 0.62 -7.95 0.43
CA ILE A 67 0.09 -6.61 0.65
C ILE A 67 0.61 -5.62 -0.39
N GLY A 68 -0.22 -4.63 -0.69
CA GLY A 68 0.11 -3.51 -1.53
C GLY A 68 -0.17 -2.18 -0.84
N ILE A 69 0.35 -1.10 -1.41
CA ILE A 69 0.06 0.27 -0.98
C ILE A 69 -0.40 1.12 -2.15
N HIS A 70 -1.44 1.92 -1.90
CA HIS A 70 -1.90 2.99 -2.78
C HIS A 70 -1.97 4.29 -1.98
N ALA A 71 -1.04 5.22 -2.22
CA ALA A 71 -0.92 6.45 -1.45
C ALA A 71 -1.25 7.67 -2.30
N HIS A 72 -2.20 8.51 -1.81
CA HIS A 72 -2.45 9.83 -2.36
C HIS A 72 -1.46 10.88 -1.83
N ASN A 73 -1.25 11.94 -2.62
CA ASN A 73 -0.17 12.89 -2.41
C ASN A 73 -0.61 14.22 -1.76
N ASN A 74 -1.73 14.24 -1.06
CA ASN A 74 -2.32 15.47 -0.53
C ASN A 74 -1.41 16.21 0.46
N GLN A 75 -0.56 15.49 1.19
CA GLN A 75 0.48 16.07 2.07
C GLN A 75 1.89 15.96 1.47
N GLN A 76 2.00 15.62 0.18
CA GLN A 76 3.26 15.40 -0.52
C GLN A 76 4.11 14.26 0.09
N LEU A 77 3.46 13.30 0.76
CA LEU A 77 4.11 12.17 1.41
C LEU A 77 3.89 10.83 0.67
N ALA A 78 3.17 10.82 -0.46
CA ALA A 78 2.86 9.57 -1.16
C ALA A 78 4.10 8.75 -1.49
N PHE A 79 5.16 9.38 -1.98
CA PHE A 79 6.42 8.70 -2.28
C PHE A 79 7.07 8.13 -1.00
N ALA A 80 7.21 8.95 0.04
CA ALA A 80 7.79 8.52 1.31
C ALA A 80 7.01 7.35 1.93
N ASN A 81 5.68 7.45 1.95
CA ASN A 81 4.78 6.41 2.46
C ASN A 81 4.88 5.11 1.64
N THR A 82 5.04 5.22 0.33
CA THR A 82 5.22 4.05 -0.55
C THR A 82 6.55 3.36 -0.27
N ILE A 83 7.64 4.12 -0.09
CA ILE A 83 8.96 3.56 0.27
C ILE A 83 8.94 2.95 1.67
N GLU A 84 8.26 3.57 2.62
CA GLU A 84 8.10 3.00 3.97
C GLU A 84 7.40 1.65 3.91
N ALA A 85 6.27 1.57 3.21
CA ALA A 85 5.55 0.30 3.02
C ALA A 85 6.44 -0.78 2.37
N LEU A 86 7.25 -0.42 1.36
CA LEU A 86 8.21 -1.33 0.74
C LEU A 86 9.25 -1.83 1.75
N SER A 87 9.78 -0.94 2.60
CA SER A 87 10.82 -1.29 3.57
C SER A 87 10.34 -2.29 4.61
N ILE A 88 9.05 -2.26 4.93
CA ILE A 88 8.39 -3.16 5.88
C ILE A 88 8.02 -4.50 5.22
N GLY A 89 7.76 -4.53 3.91
CA GLY A 89 7.50 -5.77 3.20
C GLY A 89 6.31 -5.76 2.25
N ALA A 90 5.75 -4.60 1.92
CA ALA A 90 4.78 -4.50 0.85
C ALA A 90 5.39 -4.96 -0.47
N SER A 91 4.66 -5.82 -1.20
CA SER A 91 5.13 -6.41 -2.45
C SER A 91 4.58 -5.71 -3.68
N TYR A 92 3.54 -4.89 -3.51
CA TYR A 92 2.86 -4.16 -4.59
C TYR A 92 2.82 -2.67 -4.24
N LEU A 93 3.26 -1.84 -5.18
CA LEU A 93 3.39 -0.40 -5.00
C LEU A 93 2.70 0.31 -6.15
N ASP A 94 1.65 1.07 -5.85
CA ASP A 94 0.94 1.84 -6.87
C ASP A 94 1.61 3.20 -7.10
N ALA A 95 1.77 3.55 -8.37
CA ALA A 95 2.23 4.86 -8.78
C ALA A 95 1.62 5.23 -10.14
N THR A 96 1.57 6.51 -10.44
CA THR A 96 1.06 7.00 -11.72
C THR A 96 2.07 7.92 -12.40
N VAL A 97 2.04 7.94 -13.73
CA VAL A 97 2.90 8.84 -14.54
C VAL A 97 2.64 10.28 -14.12
N SER A 98 3.70 10.99 -13.80
CA SER A 98 3.64 12.37 -13.28
C SER A 98 2.73 12.56 -12.06
N GLY A 99 2.50 11.50 -11.29
CA GLY A 99 1.63 11.54 -10.14
C GLY A 99 0.15 11.82 -10.44
N MET A 100 -0.29 11.61 -11.69
CA MET A 100 -1.68 11.88 -12.08
C MET A 100 -2.68 11.17 -11.18
N GLY A 101 -3.67 11.92 -10.67
CA GLY A 101 -4.71 11.36 -9.81
C GLY A 101 -5.62 12.45 -9.24
N ARG A 102 -6.58 12.03 -8.45
CA ARG A 102 -7.49 12.95 -7.77
C ARG A 102 -6.74 13.85 -6.78
N GLY A 103 -7.18 15.09 -6.65
CA GLY A 103 -6.61 16.06 -5.71
C GLY A 103 -5.16 16.40 -6.07
N ALA A 104 -4.24 16.21 -5.12
CA ALA A 104 -2.81 16.42 -5.33
C ALA A 104 -2.12 15.24 -6.05
N GLY A 105 -2.88 14.24 -6.48
CA GLY A 105 -2.39 13.10 -7.21
C GLY A 105 -1.96 11.91 -6.34
N ASN A 106 -1.13 11.06 -6.93
CA ASN A 106 -0.63 9.81 -6.36
C ASN A 106 0.90 9.84 -6.21
N CYS A 107 1.48 8.73 -5.79
CA CYS A 107 2.92 8.51 -5.87
C CYS A 107 3.41 8.68 -7.32
N TYR A 108 4.52 9.40 -7.50
CA TYR A 108 5.13 9.61 -8.82
C TYR A 108 5.88 8.36 -9.26
N MET A 109 5.47 7.79 -10.40
CA MET A 109 6.09 6.59 -10.96
C MET A 109 7.57 6.81 -11.28
N GLU A 110 7.92 7.98 -11.80
CA GLU A 110 9.29 8.32 -12.18
C GLU A 110 10.23 8.30 -10.97
N LEU A 111 9.76 8.81 -9.83
CA LEU A 111 10.53 8.79 -8.57
C LEU A 111 10.63 7.36 -8.03
N LEU A 112 9.53 6.63 -8.04
CA LEU A 112 9.49 5.26 -7.54
C LEU A 112 10.41 4.34 -8.34
N LEU A 113 10.35 4.38 -9.67
CA LEU A 113 11.22 3.57 -10.54
C LEU A 113 12.69 3.94 -10.37
N SER A 114 13.00 5.25 -10.25
CA SER A 114 14.36 5.70 -9.97
C SER A 114 14.89 5.16 -8.65
N PHE A 115 14.06 5.17 -7.62
CA PHE A 115 14.41 4.62 -6.31
C PHE A 115 14.62 3.10 -6.35
N LEU A 116 13.75 2.35 -7.01
CA LEU A 116 13.83 0.88 -7.12
C LEU A 116 15.08 0.41 -7.87
N ARG A 117 15.60 1.23 -8.79
CA ARG A 117 16.88 1.00 -9.48
C ARG A 117 18.11 1.30 -8.62
N ASN A 118 17.93 1.85 -7.42
CA ASN A 118 19.05 2.04 -6.50
C ASN A 118 19.70 0.70 -6.18
N PRO A 119 21.04 0.62 -6.09
CA PRO A 119 21.77 -0.64 -5.80
C PRO A 119 21.29 -1.40 -4.57
N ARG A 120 20.73 -0.70 -3.58
CA ARG A 120 20.16 -1.32 -2.38
C ARG A 120 18.96 -2.22 -2.68
N TYR A 121 18.13 -1.83 -3.65
CA TYR A 121 16.92 -2.58 -3.99
C TYR A 121 17.07 -3.39 -5.27
N ASN A 122 17.87 -2.90 -6.22
CA ASN A 122 18.21 -3.54 -7.51
C ASN A 122 17.05 -4.38 -8.07
N LYS A 123 15.88 -3.77 -8.19
CA LYS A 123 14.70 -4.42 -8.77
C LYS A 123 14.74 -4.25 -10.27
N ASP A 124 14.61 -5.34 -10.98
CA ASP A 124 14.34 -5.32 -12.43
C ASP A 124 12.91 -4.79 -12.64
N VAL A 125 12.77 -3.63 -13.26
CA VAL A 125 11.52 -2.90 -13.49
C VAL A 125 11.36 -2.66 -14.99
#